data_8f54f496f2940602880d4cfd2719524f
#
_entry.id   8f54f496f2940602880d4cfd2719524f
#
_cell.length_a   1.000
_cell.length_b   1.000
_cell.length_c   1.000
_cell.angle_alpha   90.00
_cell.angle_beta   90.00
_cell.angle_gamma   90.00
#
_symmetry.space_group_name_H-M   'P 1'
#
loop_
_entity.id
_entity.type
_entity.pdbx_description
1 polymer ?
#
loop_
_entity_poly.entity_id
_entity_poly.type
_entity_poly.pdbx_seq_one_letter_code
_entity_poly.pdbx_strand_id
1 'polypeptide(L)'
;IGNRKATRFYPSAGVDERHFVRACMLSSLSDETPEGKSIVELGRESHLRMRDIDTAVTRMIKFTAETRCSGVDLADGTRIRKGAFDSIRAIAERAGNEFPLETEQRIRTISGNGGTPLVVCENEKILGVIELQDIIKPGIRERFERLRKMGVKTVMVTGDNPLTAKYIAQKAGVDDFIAEAKPEDKMEYIRKEQQEGKLVAMMGDGTNDAPALAQADVGVAMNSGTQAAKEAGNMVDLDNDPTKLIEIVEIGKQLLMTRGTLTTFSIANDVAKYFAIVPALFMATIPSLGVLNIMGLHSPESAILSAVIFNAVIIPLLIPLALKGVAYKPIGASALLRRNMLIYGLGGIIAPFIGIKLI
;
A
#
# COMPACT_ATOMS: atom_id res chain seq x y z
N ILE A 1 6.14 -1.69 3.31
CA ILE A 1 6.27 -3.04 2.76
C ILE A 1 6.67 -4.02 3.88
N GLY A 2 7.46 -3.62 4.83
CA GLY A 2 7.87 -4.39 5.99
C GLY A 2 8.20 -3.51 7.18
N ASN A 3 8.32 -4.11 8.35
CA ASN A 3 8.85 -3.45 9.53
C ASN A 3 10.31 -3.85 9.70
N ARG A 4 11.20 -2.85 9.81
CA ARG A 4 12.61 -3.08 10.10
C ARG A 4 12.75 -3.51 11.55
N LYS A 5 13.35 -4.68 11.79
CA LYS A 5 13.56 -5.22 13.14
C LYS A 5 14.99 -5.70 13.31
N ALA A 6 15.51 -5.58 14.52
CA ALA A 6 16.76 -6.20 14.91
C ALA A 6 16.62 -7.71 14.91
N THR A 7 17.55 -8.39 14.24
CA THR A 7 17.53 -9.85 14.08
C THR A 7 18.73 -10.54 14.70
N ARG A 8 19.88 -9.85 14.76
CA ARG A 8 21.12 -10.42 15.31
C ARG A 8 22.05 -9.35 15.88
N PHE A 9 22.81 -9.76 16.86
CA PHE A 9 23.92 -9.02 17.45
C PHE A 9 25.25 -9.65 17.03
N TYR A 10 26.20 -8.83 16.59
CA TYR A 10 27.55 -9.25 16.20
C TYR A 10 28.59 -8.44 16.98
N PRO A 11 29.06 -8.92 18.15
CA PRO A 11 30.14 -8.29 18.89
C PRO A 11 31.43 -8.35 18.06
N SER A 12 32.27 -7.31 18.16
CA SER A 12 33.61 -7.30 17.58
C SER A 12 34.52 -8.25 18.34
N ALA A 13 35.63 -8.69 17.70
CA ALA A 13 36.59 -9.59 18.31
C ALA A 13 37.08 -9.07 19.67
N GLY A 14 37.04 -9.91 20.70
CA GLY A 14 37.45 -9.58 22.06
C GLY A 14 36.43 -8.79 22.89
N VAL A 15 35.26 -8.52 22.35
CA VAL A 15 34.16 -7.88 23.10
C VAL A 15 33.24 -8.95 23.67
N ASP A 16 32.97 -8.87 24.97
CA ASP A 16 32.03 -9.78 25.63
C ASP A 16 30.59 -9.56 25.08
N GLU A 17 29.92 -10.65 24.75
CA GLU A 17 28.60 -10.60 24.13
C GLU A 17 27.57 -9.94 25.05
N ARG A 18 27.58 -10.22 26.34
CA ARG A 18 26.67 -9.61 27.33
C ARG A 18 26.88 -8.12 27.43
N HIS A 19 28.17 -7.69 27.45
CA HIS A 19 28.51 -6.28 27.47
C HIS A 19 28.01 -5.57 26.21
N PHE A 20 28.21 -6.19 25.03
CA PHE A 20 27.74 -5.63 23.77
C PHE A 20 26.21 -5.51 23.73
N VAL A 21 25.48 -6.57 24.08
CA VAL A 21 24.00 -6.53 24.08
C VAL A 21 23.48 -5.47 25.05
N ARG A 22 24.12 -5.33 26.24
CA ARG A 22 23.79 -4.26 27.19
C ARG A 22 23.98 -2.86 26.59
N ALA A 23 25.09 -2.63 25.91
CA ALA A 23 25.35 -1.35 25.22
C ALA A 23 24.31 -1.07 24.10
N CYS A 24 23.93 -2.09 23.34
CA CYS A 24 22.87 -2.00 22.34
C CYS A 24 21.53 -1.60 22.95
N MET A 25 21.12 -2.21 24.06
CA MET A 25 19.88 -1.88 24.74
C MET A 25 19.91 -0.47 25.33
N LEU A 26 21.00 -0.09 26.02
CA LEU A 26 21.16 1.24 26.62
C LEU A 26 21.09 2.35 25.56
N SER A 27 21.79 2.18 24.42
CA SER A 27 21.77 3.16 23.33
C SER A 27 20.42 3.26 22.61
N SER A 28 19.51 2.32 22.86
CA SER A 28 18.18 2.26 22.27
C SER A 28 17.05 2.65 23.23
N LEU A 29 17.34 2.96 24.51
CA LEU A 29 16.31 3.31 25.50
C LEU A 29 15.52 4.58 25.16
N SER A 30 16.17 5.55 24.51
CA SER A 30 15.54 6.80 24.08
C SER A 30 14.96 6.73 22.65
N ASP A 31 15.10 5.60 22.00
CA ASP A 31 14.72 5.41 20.62
C ASP A 31 13.32 4.80 20.55
N GLU A 32 12.31 5.65 20.40
CA GLU A 32 10.90 5.26 20.34
C GLU A 32 10.49 4.66 18.98
N THR A 33 11.41 4.60 18.03
CA THR A 33 11.17 4.00 16.72
C THR A 33 10.92 2.49 16.83
N PRO A 34 10.23 1.87 15.85
CA PRO A 34 10.09 0.41 15.79
C PRO A 34 11.44 -0.33 15.84
N GLU A 35 12.46 0.25 15.20
CA GLU A 35 13.82 -0.28 15.20
C GLU A 35 14.42 -0.28 16.61
N GLY A 36 14.37 0.84 17.31
CA GLY A 36 14.88 0.95 18.67
C GLY A 36 14.21 -0.01 19.64
N LYS A 37 12.88 -0.11 19.58
CA LYS A 37 12.10 -1.07 20.36
C LYS A 37 12.48 -2.52 20.06
N SER A 38 12.70 -2.86 18.80
CA SER A 38 13.10 -4.21 18.39
C SER A 38 14.48 -4.61 18.89
N ILE A 39 15.43 -3.65 19.01
CA ILE A 39 16.75 -3.89 19.61
C ILE A 39 16.61 -4.26 21.09
N VAL A 40 15.76 -3.55 21.81
CA VAL A 40 15.50 -3.84 23.24
C VAL A 40 14.80 -5.19 23.41
N GLU A 41 13.85 -5.53 22.52
CA GLU A 41 13.18 -6.84 22.52
C GLU A 41 14.19 -7.96 22.29
N LEU A 42 15.01 -7.86 21.25
CA LEU A 42 16.06 -8.85 20.94
C LEU A 42 17.05 -9.03 22.10
N GLY A 43 17.44 -7.93 22.76
CA GLY A 43 18.30 -7.98 23.93
C GLY A 43 17.66 -8.71 25.13
N ARG A 44 16.35 -8.59 25.33
CA ARG A 44 15.61 -9.33 26.35
C ARG A 44 15.55 -10.83 26.04
N GLU A 45 15.40 -11.21 24.79
CA GLU A 45 15.45 -12.61 24.35
C GLU A 45 16.82 -13.25 24.62
N SER A 46 17.89 -12.46 24.63
CA SER A 46 19.25 -12.89 24.99
C SER A 46 19.47 -13.01 26.50
N HIS A 47 18.40 -13.12 27.31
CA HIS A 47 18.40 -13.31 28.77
C HIS A 47 18.95 -12.13 29.59
N LEU A 48 19.12 -10.94 29.03
CA LEU A 48 19.41 -9.72 29.77
C LEU A 48 18.11 -9.08 30.25
N ARG A 49 17.97 -8.99 31.59
CA ARG A 49 16.80 -8.34 32.20
C ARG A 49 17.03 -6.84 32.31
N MET A 50 15.95 -6.04 32.21
CA MET A 50 16.04 -4.57 32.42
C MET A 50 16.64 -4.19 33.79
N ARG A 51 16.53 -5.05 34.82
CA ARG A 51 17.15 -4.85 36.14
C ARG A 51 18.69 -4.91 36.09
N ASP A 52 19.24 -5.63 35.10
CA ASP A 52 20.71 -5.72 34.91
C ASP A 52 21.25 -4.53 34.11
N ILE A 53 20.35 -3.62 33.66
CA ILE A 53 20.65 -2.43 32.86
C ILE A 53 20.61 -1.15 33.73
N ASP A 54 20.24 -1.30 35.02
CA ASP A 54 20.05 -0.15 35.94
C ASP A 54 21.39 0.56 36.23
N THR A 55 21.80 1.32 35.23
CA THR A 55 22.90 2.27 35.29
C THR A 55 22.30 3.68 35.21
N ALA A 56 22.70 4.57 36.11
CA ALA A 56 22.23 5.94 36.10
C ALA A 56 22.57 6.61 34.75
N VAL A 57 21.58 6.67 33.85
CA VAL A 57 21.68 7.44 32.60
C VAL A 57 21.59 8.92 32.96
N THR A 58 22.63 9.68 32.71
CA THR A 58 22.66 11.12 32.94
C THR A 58 22.14 11.93 31.76
N ARG A 59 22.36 11.44 30.56
CA ARG A 59 21.91 12.12 29.32
C ARG A 59 21.51 11.12 28.24
N MET A 60 20.36 11.37 27.64
CA MET A 60 19.91 10.66 26.45
C MET A 60 20.16 11.51 25.20
N ILE A 61 20.72 10.88 24.15
CA ILE A 61 21.00 11.52 22.87
C ILE A 61 20.03 10.93 21.85
N LYS A 62 19.11 11.78 21.40
CA LYS A 62 18.12 11.39 20.37
C LYS A 62 18.77 11.39 19.00
N PHE A 63 18.29 10.52 18.12
CA PHE A 63 18.70 10.50 16.73
C PHE A 63 18.34 11.81 16.03
N THR A 64 19.29 12.37 15.27
CA THR A 64 19.07 13.49 14.37
C THR A 64 19.56 13.12 12.97
N ALA A 65 18.96 13.71 11.94
CA ALA A 65 19.39 13.50 10.55
C ALA A 65 20.82 14.02 10.28
N GLU A 66 21.26 15.00 11.05
CA GLU A 66 22.59 15.59 10.96
C GLU A 66 23.67 14.68 11.56
N THR A 67 23.45 14.19 12.78
CA THR A 67 24.43 13.33 13.47
C THR A 67 24.33 11.87 13.05
N ARG A 68 23.17 11.42 12.57
CA ARG A 68 22.84 10.05 12.19
C ARG A 68 23.22 9.01 13.24
N CYS A 69 23.20 9.43 14.52
CA CYS A 69 23.47 8.58 15.67
C CYS A 69 22.57 8.93 16.85
N SER A 70 22.38 7.96 17.74
CA SER A 70 21.69 8.10 19.02
C SER A 70 22.54 7.45 20.13
N GLY A 71 22.18 7.64 21.38
CA GLY A 71 22.93 7.00 22.46
C GLY A 71 22.62 7.55 23.84
N VAL A 72 23.48 7.20 24.81
CA VAL A 72 23.39 7.62 26.20
C VAL A 72 24.75 7.98 26.78
N ASP A 73 24.73 8.87 27.73
CA ASP A 73 25.87 9.15 28.63
C ASP A 73 25.49 8.64 30.02
N LEU A 74 26.37 7.87 30.66
CA LEU A 74 26.16 7.27 31.95
C LEU A 74 26.84 8.11 33.06
N ALA A 75 26.42 7.90 34.30
CA ALA A 75 26.95 8.64 35.46
C ALA A 75 28.43 8.39 35.74
N ASP A 76 28.96 7.26 35.29
CA ASP A 76 30.38 6.91 35.40
C ASP A 76 31.27 7.56 34.31
N GLY A 77 30.66 8.37 33.44
CA GLY A 77 31.32 9.00 32.31
C GLY A 77 31.38 8.18 31.02
N THR A 78 30.81 6.96 31.02
CA THR A 78 30.75 6.12 29.85
C THR A 78 29.79 6.71 28.81
N ARG A 79 30.22 6.78 27.55
CA ARG A 79 29.45 7.30 26.41
C ARG A 79 29.18 6.18 25.43
N ILE A 80 27.93 5.84 25.24
CA ILE A 80 27.50 4.81 24.27
C ILE A 80 26.79 5.48 23.07
N ARG A 81 27.21 5.16 21.86
CA ARG A 81 26.62 5.68 20.63
C ARG A 81 26.25 4.54 19.68
N LYS A 82 25.12 4.68 19.04
CA LYS A 82 24.59 3.77 18.01
C LYS A 82 24.23 4.57 16.78
N GLY A 83 24.60 4.11 15.60
CA GLY A 83 24.28 4.83 14.37
C GLY A 83 24.76 4.16 13.09
N ALA A 84 24.62 4.91 11.99
CA ALA A 84 25.10 4.49 10.69
C ALA A 84 26.64 4.32 10.69
N PHE A 85 27.13 3.43 9.83
CA PHE A 85 28.56 3.10 9.71
C PHE A 85 29.45 4.35 9.61
N ASP A 86 29.16 5.25 8.66
CA ASP A 86 29.98 6.45 8.44
C ASP A 86 30.03 7.37 9.64
N SER A 87 28.90 7.52 10.34
CA SER A 87 28.82 8.40 11.51
C SER A 87 29.61 7.86 12.68
N ILE A 88 29.49 6.58 12.99
CA ILE A 88 30.22 5.95 14.11
C ILE A 88 31.72 5.79 13.77
N ARG A 89 32.03 5.49 12.52
CA ARG A 89 33.43 5.47 12.02
C ARG A 89 34.10 6.82 12.24
N ALA A 90 33.45 7.92 11.85
CA ALA A 90 33.98 9.26 12.05
C ALA A 90 34.19 9.60 13.53
N ILE A 91 33.34 9.09 14.45
CA ILE A 91 33.53 9.27 15.91
C ILE A 91 34.78 8.52 16.37
N ALA A 92 34.96 7.27 15.96
CA ALA A 92 36.11 6.45 16.33
C ALA A 92 37.44 7.03 15.79
N GLU A 93 37.48 7.40 14.52
CA GLU A 93 38.66 7.94 13.83
C GLU A 93 39.11 9.31 14.45
N ARG A 94 38.15 10.19 14.81
CA ARG A 94 38.45 11.46 15.50
C ARG A 94 39.13 11.26 16.86
N ALA A 95 38.84 10.14 17.52
CA ALA A 95 39.45 9.77 18.78
C ALA A 95 40.77 8.96 18.61
N GLY A 96 41.21 8.74 17.37
CA GLY A 96 42.41 7.98 17.05
C GLY A 96 42.24 6.46 17.16
N ASN A 97 41.00 5.97 17.19
CA ASN A 97 40.72 4.52 17.20
C ASN A 97 40.57 4.02 15.79
N GLU A 98 41.23 2.90 15.50
CA GLU A 98 41.02 2.19 14.21
C GLU A 98 39.70 1.45 14.19
N PHE A 99 39.07 1.43 13.03
CA PHE A 99 37.85 0.63 12.83
C PHE A 99 38.23 -0.83 12.52
N PRO A 100 37.74 -1.82 13.31
CA PRO A 100 38.11 -3.21 13.11
C PRO A 100 37.71 -3.75 11.73
N LEU A 101 38.68 -4.31 10.98
CA LEU A 101 38.47 -4.80 9.63
C LEU A 101 37.39 -5.90 9.54
N GLU A 102 37.36 -6.80 10.54
CA GLU A 102 36.35 -7.84 10.63
C GLU A 102 34.93 -7.25 10.76
N THR A 103 34.78 -6.20 11.56
CA THR A 103 33.51 -5.49 11.74
C THR A 103 33.07 -4.80 10.44
N GLU A 104 34.01 -4.22 9.70
CA GLU A 104 33.71 -3.63 8.38
C GLU A 104 33.28 -4.70 7.36
N GLN A 105 33.93 -5.85 7.34
CA GLN A 105 33.52 -6.97 6.48
C GLN A 105 32.12 -7.47 6.85
N ARG A 106 31.81 -7.54 8.14
CA ARG A 106 30.46 -7.89 8.63
C ARG A 106 29.41 -6.91 8.15
N ILE A 107 29.69 -5.61 8.23
CA ILE A 107 28.82 -4.54 7.74
C ILE A 107 28.53 -4.72 6.25
N ARG A 108 29.57 -4.96 5.44
CA ARG A 108 29.41 -5.22 3.99
C ARG A 108 28.57 -6.46 3.70
N THR A 109 28.75 -7.52 4.47
CA THR A 109 27.97 -8.76 4.34
C THR A 109 26.50 -8.51 4.67
N ILE A 110 26.19 -7.81 5.78
CA ILE A 110 24.84 -7.47 6.17
C ILE A 110 24.16 -6.63 5.08
N SER A 111 24.83 -5.58 4.61
CA SER A 111 24.30 -4.70 3.54
C SER A 111 24.10 -5.46 2.23
N GLY A 112 25.05 -6.34 1.86
CA GLY A 112 24.93 -7.18 0.65
C GLY A 112 23.77 -8.16 0.70
N ASN A 113 23.37 -8.59 1.89
CA ASN A 113 22.20 -9.45 2.12
C ASN A 113 20.89 -8.66 2.33
N GLY A 114 20.90 -7.34 2.09
CA GLY A 114 19.72 -6.48 2.21
C GLY A 114 19.36 -6.08 3.64
N GLY A 115 20.24 -6.36 4.61
CA GLY A 115 20.11 -5.89 5.98
C GLY A 115 20.64 -4.47 6.16
N THR A 116 20.24 -3.82 7.23
CA THR A 116 20.77 -2.52 7.65
C THR A 116 21.67 -2.72 8.86
N PRO A 117 22.98 -2.46 8.76
CA PRO A 117 23.88 -2.52 9.89
C PRO A 117 23.81 -1.24 10.72
N LEU A 118 23.65 -1.35 12.03
CA LEU A 118 23.87 -0.27 12.99
C LEU A 118 25.11 -0.59 13.81
N VAL A 119 26.06 0.34 13.84
CA VAL A 119 27.29 0.20 14.59
C VAL A 119 27.11 0.77 15.99
N VAL A 120 27.66 0.09 17.00
CA VAL A 120 27.66 0.53 18.38
C VAL A 120 29.09 0.74 18.85
N CYS A 121 29.36 1.87 19.47
CA CYS A 121 30.63 2.16 20.12
C CYS A 121 30.43 2.63 21.58
N GLU A 122 31.43 2.40 22.41
CA GLU A 122 31.53 2.84 23.77
C GLU A 122 32.87 3.58 23.96
N ASN A 123 32.81 4.81 24.46
CA ASN A 123 33.99 5.66 24.61
C ASN A 123 34.86 5.65 23.33
N GLU A 124 34.18 5.85 22.19
CA GLU A 124 34.72 5.90 20.82
C GLU A 124 35.39 4.60 20.33
N LYS A 125 35.32 3.49 21.12
CA LYS A 125 35.77 2.15 20.68
C LYS A 125 34.60 1.38 20.13
N ILE A 126 34.81 0.74 18.98
CA ILE A 126 33.79 -0.07 18.31
C ILE A 126 33.53 -1.34 19.14
N LEU A 127 32.28 -1.57 19.51
CA LEU A 127 31.85 -2.78 20.22
C LEU A 127 31.31 -3.84 19.31
N GLY A 128 30.66 -3.46 18.20
CA GLY A 128 30.05 -4.41 17.28
C GLY A 128 28.96 -3.81 16.40
N VAL A 129 28.20 -4.70 15.76
CA VAL A 129 27.14 -4.35 14.79
C VAL A 129 25.83 -5.02 15.16
N ILE A 130 24.73 -4.29 15.07
CA ILE A 130 23.36 -4.80 15.11
C ILE A 130 22.89 -4.98 13.68
N GLU A 131 22.39 -6.14 13.34
CA GLU A 131 21.73 -6.39 12.07
C GLU A 131 20.23 -6.11 12.19
N LEU A 132 19.77 -5.16 11.40
CA LEU A 132 18.35 -4.94 11.18
C LEU A 132 17.95 -5.55 9.83
N GLN A 133 16.82 -6.24 9.80
CA GLN A 133 16.24 -6.76 8.57
C GLN A 133 14.81 -6.27 8.39
N ASP A 134 14.45 -5.97 7.15
CA ASP A 134 13.05 -5.72 6.79
C ASP A 134 12.29 -7.05 6.76
N ILE A 135 11.45 -7.24 7.75
CA ILE A 135 10.54 -8.39 7.79
C ILE A 135 9.37 -8.06 6.88
N ILE A 136 9.42 -8.62 5.67
CA ILE A 136 8.34 -8.46 4.70
C ILE A 136 7.12 -9.23 5.20
N LYS A 137 5.97 -8.55 5.19
CA LYS A 137 4.71 -9.14 5.64
C LYS A 137 4.37 -10.39 4.81
N PRO A 138 3.91 -11.49 5.46
CA PRO A 138 3.50 -12.69 4.73
C PRO A 138 2.39 -12.39 3.71
N GLY A 139 2.45 -13.03 2.54
CA GLY A 139 1.43 -12.88 1.51
C GLY A 139 1.50 -11.58 0.70
N ILE A 140 2.50 -10.71 0.92
CA ILE A 140 2.58 -9.43 0.21
C ILE A 140 2.86 -9.63 -1.28
N ARG A 141 3.64 -10.66 -1.63
CA ARG A 141 3.98 -10.96 -3.03
C ARG A 141 2.75 -11.35 -3.84
N GLU A 142 1.93 -12.24 -3.31
CA GLU A 142 0.68 -12.68 -3.94
C GLU A 142 -0.28 -11.50 -4.14
N ARG A 143 -0.28 -10.56 -3.19
CA ARG A 143 -1.11 -9.36 -3.26
C ARG A 143 -0.62 -8.38 -4.33
N PHE A 144 0.69 -8.17 -4.47
CA PHE A 144 1.23 -7.37 -5.58
C PHE A 144 1.02 -8.05 -6.93
N GLU A 145 1.12 -9.38 -7.02
CA GLU A 145 0.73 -10.11 -8.23
C GLU A 145 -0.74 -9.91 -8.60
N ARG A 146 -1.62 -9.82 -7.60
CA ARG A 146 -3.03 -9.53 -7.81
C ARG A 146 -3.24 -8.11 -8.35
N LEU A 147 -2.55 -7.11 -7.81
CA LEU A 147 -2.55 -5.73 -8.35
C LEU A 147 -2.09 -5.71 -9.81
N ARG A 148 -1.03 -6.43 -10.13
CA ARG A 148 -0.51 -6.54 -11.50
C ARG A 148 -1.54 -7.15 -12.45
N LYS A 149 -2.25 -8.20 -12.04
CA LYS A 149 -3.36 -8.79 -12.83
C LYS A 149 -4.50 -7.81 -13.05
N MET A 150 -4.69 -6.85 -12.16
CA MET A 150 -5.67 -5.77 -12.31
C MET A 150 -5.18 -4.61 -13.20
N GLY A 151 -3.95 -4.69 -13.73
CA GLY A 151 -3.33 -3.66 -14.55
C GLY A 151 -2.77 -2.48 -13.75
N VAL A 152 -2.50 -2.66 -12.45
CA VAL A 152 -1.86 -1.66 -11.58
C VAL A 152 -0.38 -1.95 -11.51
N LYS A 153 0.46 -0.99 -11.92
CA LYS A 153 1.92 -1.02 -11.74
C LYS A 153 2.26 -0.64 -10.32
N THR A 154 3.15 -1.39 -9.69
CA THR A 154 3.61 -1.15 -8.32
C THR A 154 5.06 -0.70 -8.32
N VAL A 155 5.34 0.43 -7.68
CA VAL A 155 6.68 1.00 -7.59
C VAL A 155 7.02 1.25 -6.12
N MET A 156 8.14 0.72 -5.66
CA MET A 156 8.65 0.99 -4.33
C MET A 156 9.58 2.20 -4.38
N VAL A 157 9.30 3.22 -3.57
CA VAL A 157 10.16 4.41 -3.45
C VAL A 157 10.71 4.48 -2.04
N THR A 158 12.03 4.40 -1.90
CA THR A 158 12.70 4.33 -0.61
C THR A 158 13.95 5.22 -0.56
N GLY A 159 14.29 5.71 0.63
CA GLY A 159 15.56 6.39 0.90
C GLY A 159 16.74 5.43 1.15
N ASP A 160 16.51 4.11 1.11
CA ASP A 160 17.55 3.11 1.28
C ASP A 160 18.52 3.06 0.09
N ASN A 161 19.70 2.48 0.31
CA ASN A 161 20.67 2.29 -0.75
C ASN A 161 20.17 1.31 -1.83
N PRO A 162 20.71 1.35 -3.06
CA PRO A 162 20.22 0.56 -4.19
C PRO A 162 20.26 -0.95 -3.96
N LEU A 163 21.23 -1.48 -3.20
CA LEU A 163 21.34 -2.92 -2.92
C LEU A 163 20.19 -3.40 -2.02
N THR A 164 19.94 -2.68 -0.93
CA THR A 164 18.84 -2.97 -0.01
C THR A 164 17.50 -2.81 -0.71
N ALA A 165 17.32 -1.71 -1.46
CA ALA A 165 16.10 -1.45 -2.22
C ALA A 165 15.80 -2.56 -3.23
N LYS A 166 16.80 -2.99 -4.00
CA LYS A 166 16.68 -4.09 -4.97
C LYS A 166 16.27 -5.40 -4.30
N TYR A 167 16.92 -5.74 -3.18
CA TYR A 167 16.61 -6.97 -2.43
C TYR A 167 15.16 -6.98 -1.94
N ILE A 168 14.71 -5.88 -1.33
CA ILE A 168 13.34 -5.74 -0.81
C ILE A 168 12.33 -5.78 -1.96
N ALA A 169 12.58 -5.06 -3.05
CA ALA A 169 11.72 -5.01 -4.23
C ALA A 169 11.53 -6.40 -4.84
N GLN A 170 12.60 -7.15 -5.02
CA GLN A 170 12.56 -8.52 -5.55
C GLN A 170 11.81 -9.48 -4.62
N LYS A 171 12.04 -9.38 -3.33
CA LYS A 171 11.40 -10.22 -2.32
C LYS A 171 9.92 -9.91 -2.17
N ALA A 172 9.55 -8.64 -2.21
CA ALA A 172 8.16 -8.19 -2.17
C ALA A 172 7.41 -8.43 -3.50
N GLY A 173 8.12 -8.51 -4.62
CA GLY A 173 7.54 -8.74 -5.93
C GLY A 173 6.89 -7.50 -6.56
N VAL A 174 7.40 -6.30 -6.23
CA VAL A 174 6.99 -5.05 -6.90
C VAL A 174 7.56 -5.00 -8.33
N ASP A 175 6.94 -4.19 -9.19
CA ASP A 175 7.32 -4.11 -10.60
C ASP A 175 8.58 -3.28 -10.82
N ASP A 176 8.80 -2.26 -9.97
CA ASP A 176 9.92 -1.33 -10.10
C ASP A 176 10.30 -0.75 -8.74
N PHE A 177 11.47 -0.13 -8.62
CA PHE A 177 11.87 0.56 -7.39
C PHE A 177 12.77 1.77 -7.68
N ILE A 178 12.71 2.75 -6.78
CA ILE A 178 13.56 3.94 -6.74
C ILE A 178 14.24 3.97 -5.38
N ALA A 179 15.57 3.91 -5.39
CA ALA A 179 16.42 3.96 -4.21
C ALA A 179 16.95 5.38 -3.95
N GLU A 180 17.44 5.64 -2.74
CA GLU A 180 18.05 6.92 -2.33
C GLU A 180 17.15 8.14 -2.58
N ALA A 181 15.83 7.91 -2.68
CA ALA A 181 14.87 8.94 -3.01
C ALA A 181 14.71 9.95 -1.89
N LYS A 182 14.86 11.22 -2.24
CA LYS A 182 14.50 12.36 -1.38
C LYS A 182 13.00 12.65 -1.48
N PRO A 183 12.43 13.44 -0.55
CA PRO A 183 11.02 13.82 -0.62
C PRO A 183 10.62 14.47 -1.95
N GLU A 184 11.51 15.30 -2.51
CA GLU A 184 11.30 15.98 -3.79
C GLU A 184 11.24 15.00 -4.96
N ASP A 185 12.11 13.98 -4.96
CA ASP A 185 12.18 12.96 -6.02
C ASP A 185 10.89 12.15 -6.05
N LYS A 186 10.31 11.84 -4.86
CA LYS A 186 9.03 11.14 -4.75
C LYS A 186 7.89 11.93 -5.39
N MET A 187 7.84 13.23 -5.11
CA MET A 187 6.82 14.12 -5.66
C MET A 187 6.98 14.31 -7.16
N GLU A 188 8.22 14.46 -7.65
CA GLU A 188 8.52 14.62 -9.07
C GLU A 188 8.14 13.36 -9.86
N TYR A 189 8.43 12.17 -9.33
CA TYR A 189 8.02 10.92 -9.94
C TYR A 189 6.49 10.81 -10.08
N ILE A 190 5.75 11.18 -9.04
CA ILE A 190 4.27 11.20 -9.10
C ILE A 190 3.78 12.15 -10.17
N ARG A 191 4.32 13.38 -10.22
CA ARG A 191 3.94 14.38 -11.25
C ARG A 191 4.20 13.89 -12.66
N LYS A 192 5.32 13.21 -12.88
CA LYS A 192 5.67 12.63 -14.18
C LYS A 192 4.64 11.58 -14.62
N GLU A 193 4.30 10.64 -13.74
CA GLU A 193 3.30 9.62 -14.05
C GLU A 193 1.91 10.24 -14.32
N GLN A 194 1.53 11.28 -13.55
CA GLN A 194 0.29 12.04 -13.76
C GLN A 194 0.27 12.78 -15.09
N GLN A 195 1.39 13.38 -15.52
CA GLN A 195 1.52 14.05 -16.82
C GLN A 195 1.37 13.07 -18.01
N GLU A 196 1.71 11.81 -17.80
CA GLU A 196 1.47 10.73 -18.76
C GLU A 196 0.00 10.25 -18.76
N GLY A 197 -0.89 10.89 -17.99
CA GLY A 197 -2.32 10.55 -17.91
C GLY A 197 -2.64 9.36 -17.00
N LYS A 198 -1.72 8.97 -16.14
CA LYS A 198 -1.91 7.87 -15.18
C LYS A 198 -2.47 8.40 -13.86
N LEU A 199 -3.33 7.62 -13.22
CA LEU A 199 -3.74 7.86 -11.84
C LEU A 199 -2.74 7.20 -10.89
N VAL A 200 -2.28 7.97 -9.91
CA VAL A 200 -1.25 7.56 -8.97
C VAL A 200 -1.81 7.48 -7.55
N ALA A 201 -1.68 6.31 -6.93
CA ALA A 201 -1.90 6.14 -5.50
C ALA A 201 -0.55 6.07 -4.78
N MET A 202 -0.40 6.84 -3.72
CA MET A 202 0.79 6.88 -2.86
C MET A 202 0.43 6.38 -1.47
N MET A 203 1.29 5.53 -0.91
CA MET A 203 1.20 5.09 0.49
C MET A 203 2.48 5.49 1.22
N GLY A 204 2.34 6.05 2.41
CA GLY A 204 3.48 6.49 3.22
C GLY A 204 3.13 6.69 4.69
N ASP A 205 4.15 6.76 5.54
CA ASP A 205 4.00 6.89 6.99
C ASP A 205 4.85 8.02 7.60
N GLY A 206 5.85 8.51 6.86
CA GLY A 206 6.78 9.54 7.32
C GLY A 206 6.35 10.97 7.01
N THR A 207 6.89 11.92 7.77
CA THR A 207 6.77 13.35 7.46
C THR A 207 7.34 13.67 6.08
N ASN A 208 8.38 12.95 5.67
CA ASN A 208 9.00 13.08 4.36
C ASN A 208 8.09 12.60 3.20
N ASP A 209 7.04 11.85 3.52
CA ASP A 209 6.07 11.38 2.53
C ASP A 209 4.90 12.34 2.35
N ALA A 210 4.70 13.28 3.27
CA ALA A 210 3.55 14.19 3.24
C ALA A 210 3.40 14.97 1.91
N PRO A 211 4.45 15.56 1.31
CA PRO A 211 4.32 16.23 0.02
C PRO A 211 3.90 15.28 -1.11
N ALA A 212 4.42 14.05 -1.12
CA ALA A 212 4.07 13.03 -2.11
C ALA A 212 2.64 12.50 -1.92
N LEU A 213 2.20 12.32 -0.66
CA LEU A 213 0.82 11.95 -0.33
C LEU A 213 -0.19 13.00 -0.79
N ALA A 214 0.14 14.29 -0.59
CA ALA A 214 -0.70 15.39 -1.04
C ALA A 214 -0.73 15.55 -2.57
N GLN A 215 0.36 15.21 -3.26
CA GLN A 215 0.47 15.31 -4.72
C GLN A 215 -0.28 14.17 -5.43
N ALA A 216 -0.32 12.98 -4.85
CA ALA A 216 -0.96 11.82 -5.46
C ALA A 216 -2.48 12.00 -5.63
N ASP A 217 -3.07 11.35 -6.65
CA ASP A 217 -4.51 11.32 -6.83
C ASP A 217 -5.22 10.65 -5.64
N VAL A 218 -4.56 9.64 -5.06
CA VAL A 218 -4.99 8.98 -3.83
C VAL A 218 -3.78 8.85 -2.90
N GLY A 219 -3.77 9.63 -1.82
CA GLY A 219 -2.76 9.56 -0.75
C GLY A 219 -3.30 8.75 0.43
N VAL A 220 -2.64 7.65 0.78
CA VAL A 220 -3.02 6.78 1.91
C VAL A 220 -1.92 6.82 2.97
N ALA A 221 -2.21 7.43 4.11
CA ALA A 221 -1.30 7.43 5.26
C ALA A 221 -1.53 6.20 6.13
N MET A 222 -0.46 5.68 6.72
CA MET A 222 -0.57 4.62 7.72
C MET A 222 -1.04 5.19 9.07
N ASN A 223 -1.81 4.41 9.84
CA ASN A 223 -2.23 4.84 11.18
C ASN A 223 -1.05 5.03 12.14
N SER A 224 0.01 4.24 12.00
CA SER A 224 1.28 4.42 12.73
C SER A 224 2.11 5.61 12.23
N GLY A 225 1.71 6.23 11.12
CA GLY A 225 2.43 7.35 10.52
C GLY A 225 2.37 8.64 11.32
N THR A 226 3.20 9.58 10.92
CA THR A 226 3.25 10.92 11.53
C THR A 226 1.96 11.70 11.29
N GLN A 227 1.68 12.68 12.15
CA GLN A 227 0.50 13.54 11.99
C GLN A 227 0.51 14.27 10.64
N ALA A 228 1.69 14.74 10.19
CA ALA A 228 1.84 15.39 8.89
C ALA A 228 1.45 14.48 7.72
N ALA A 229 1.82 13.20 7.76
CA ALA A 229 1.43 12.23 6.74
C ALA A 229 -0.08 12.00 6.73
N LYS A 230 -0.71 11.88 7.92
CA LYS A 230 -2.16 11.68 8.05
C LYS A 230 -2.97 12.87 7.55
N GLU A 231 -2.49 14.09 7.78
CA GLU A 231 -3.15 15.32 7.31
C GLU A 231 -2.99 15.54 5.80
N ALA A 232 -1.87 15.07 5.23
CA ALA A 232 -1.59 15.18 3.80
C ALA A 232 -2.35 14.14 2.96
N GLY A 233 -2.68 12.98 3.53
CA GLY A 233 -3.36 11.89 2.83
C GLY A 233 -4.87 12.11 2.70
N ASN A 234 -5.48 11.54 1.65
CA ASN A 234 -6.92 11.49 1.48
C ASN A 234 -7.57 10.44 2.39
N MET A 235 -6.82 9.41 2.76
CA MET A 235 -7.26 8.27 3.55
C MET A 235 -6.21 7.90 4.60
N VAL A 236 -6.66 7.23 5.66
CA VAL A 236 -5.79 6.63 6.67
C VAL A 236 -6.07 5.13 6.74
N ASP A 237 -5.04 4.31 6.54
CA ASP A 237 -5.11 2.87 6.74
C ASP A 237 -4.94 2.54 8.22
N LEU A 238 -6.02 2.09 8.87
CA LEU A 238 -6.05 1.81 10.30
C LEU A 238 -5.29 0.54 10.68
N ASP A 239 -5.14 -0.40 9.75
CA ASP A 239 -4.49 -1.69 9.97
C ASP A 239 -2.97 -1.64 9.74
N ASN A 240 -2.44 -0.52 9.27
CA ASN A 240 -1.03 -0.36 8.87
C ASN A 240 -0.59 -1.43 7.85
N ASP A 241 -1.48 -1.80 6.94
CA ASP A 241 -1.22 -2.79 5.90
C ASP A 241 -1.23 -2.16 4.51
N PRO A 242 -0.06 -1.93 3.87
CA PRO A 242 0.03 -1.31 2.56
C PRO A 242 -0.72 -2.09 1.47
N THR A 243 -1.10 -3.32 1.74
CA THR A 243 -1.86 -4.14 0.80
C THR A 243 -3.36 -3.85 0.81
N LYS A 244 -3.86 -3.05 1.76
CA LYS A 244 -5.23 -2.52 1.78
C LYS A 244 -5.55 -1.68 0.55
N LEU A 245 -4.55 -1.11 -0.11
CA LEU A 245 -4.73 -0.46 -1.40
C LEU A 245 -5.41 -1.39 -2.43
N ILE A 246 -5.18 -2.70 -2.35
CA ILE A 246 -5.85 -3.68 -3.22
C ILE A 246 -7.35 -3.63 -3.02
N GLU A 247 -7.80 -3.64 -1.77
CA GLU A 247 -9.23 -3.58 -1.43
C GLU A 247 -9.85 -2.27 -1.93
N ILE A 248 -9.14 -1.15 -1.76
CA ILE A 248 -9.58 0.17 -2.27
C ILE A 248 -9.75 0.13 -3.79
N VAL A 249 -8.74 -0.39 -4.50
CA VAL A 249 -8.78 -0.52 -5.97
C VAL A 249 -9.89 -1.48 -6.41
N GLU A 250 -10.08 -2.59 -5.72
CA GLU A 250 -11.14 -3.56 -6.03
C GLU A 250 -12.53 -2.96 -5.83
N ILE A 251 -12.76 -2.31 -4.70
CA ILE A 251 -14.03 -1.62 -4.40
C ILE A 251 -14.28 -0.52 -5.44
N GLY A 252 -13.29 0.31 -5.74
CA GLY A 252 -13.41 1.36 -6.74
C GLY A 252 -13.77 0.81 -8.13
N LYS A 253 -13.08 -0.25 -8.57
CA LYS A 253 -13.40 -0.93 -9.83
C LYS A 253 -14.78 -1.60 -9.81
N GLN A 254 -15.16 -2.20 -8.70
CA GLN A 254 -16.49 -2.80 -8.53
C GLN A 254 -17.60 -1.73 -8.65
N LEU A 255 -17.42 -0.57 -8.04
CA LEU A 255 -18.39 0.54 -8.13
C LEU A 255 -18.52 1.06 -9.56
N LEU A 256 -17.41 1.30 -10.26
CA LEU A 256 -17.41 1.74 -11.64
C LEU A 256 -18.07 0.70 -12.58
N MET A 257 -17.76 -0.56 -12.35
CA MET A 257 -18.39 -1.67 -13.12
C MET A 257 -19.89 -1.76 -12.88
N THR A 258 -20.31 -1.68 -11.61
CA THR A 258 -21.72 -1.72 -11.25
C THR A 258 -22.50 -0.61 -11.93
N ARG A 259 -21.94 0.62 -11.88
CA ARG A 259 -22.54 1.77 -12.56
C ARG A 259 -22.63 1.56 -14.08
N GLY A 260 -21.54 1.13 -14.72
CA GLY A 260 -21.53 0.86 -16.16
C GLY A 260 -22.49 -0.24 -16.55
N THR A 261 -22.59 -1.29 -15.76
CA THR A 261 -23.51 -2.42 -15.97
C THR A 261 -24.97 -2.01 -15.90
N LEU A 262 -25.34 -1.24 -14.87
CA LEU A 262 -26.69 -0.72 -14.70
C LEU A 262 -27.07 0.23 -15.84
N THR A 263 -26.15 1.10 -16.25
CA THR A 263 -26.36 2.01 -17.39
C THR A 263 -26.56 1.22 -18.67
N THR A 264 -25.75 0.20 -18.95
CA THR A 264 -25.89 -0.67 -20.15
C THR A 264 -27.22 -1.38 -20.14
N PHE A 265 -27.61 -1.96 -19.00
CA PHE A 265 -28.92 -2.61 -18.87
C PHE A 265 -30.07 -1.63 -19.11
N SER A 266 -30.01 -0.44 -18.50
CA SER A 266 -31.07 0.59 -18.63
C SER A 266 -31.24 1.05 -20.07
N ILE A 267 -30.15 1.37 -20.76
CA ILE A 267 -30.19 1.78 -22.17
C ILE A 267 -30.77 0.65 -23.04
N ALA A 268 -30.28 -0.58 -22.88
CA ALA A 268 -30.77 -1.72 -23.63
C ALA A 268 -32.25 -1.98 -23.39
N ASN A 269 -32.71 -1.86 -22.14
CA ASN A 269 -34.08 -2.00 -21.71
C ASN A 269 -34.98 -0.90 -22.32
N ASP A 270 -34.50 0.35 -22.36
CA ASP A 270 -35.27 1.46 -22.94
C ASP A 270 -35.38 1.32 -24.45
N VAL A 271 -34.31 0.93 -25.15
CA VAL A 271 -34.37 0.63 -26.60
C VAL A 271 -35.35 -0.50 -26.90
N ALA A 272 -35.33 -1.58 -26.11
CA ALA A 272 -36.24 -2.70 -26.29
C ALA A 272 -37.71 -2.31 -26.11
N LYS A 273 -38.02 -1.38 -25.21
CA LYS A 273 -39.41 -0.88 -25.00
C LYS A 273 -39.96 -0.10 -26.20
N TYR A 274 -39.11 0.51 -27.02
CA TYR A 274 -39.60 1.17 -28.24
C TYR A 274 -40.31 0.20 -29.19
N PHE A 275 -39.97 -1.09 -29.19
CA PHE A 275 -40.70 -2.11 -29.96
C PHE A 275 -42.11 -2.41 -29.44
N ALA A 276 -42.42 -1.97 -28.21
CA ALA A 276 -43.80 -2.01 -27.69
C ALA A 276 -44.51 -0.68 -27.93
N ILE A 277 -43.85 0.45 -27.60
CA ILE A 277 -44.48 1.78 -27.56
C ILE A 277 -44.69 2.38 -28.95
N VAL A 278 -43.69 2.26 -29.87
CA VAL A 278 -43.79 2.89 -31.19
C VAL A 278 -44.91 2.29 -32.03
N PRO A 279 -45.04 0.96 -32.14
CA PRO A 279 -46.22 0.39 -32.83
C PRO A 279 -47.52 0.81 -32.17
N ALA A 280 -47.61 0.77 -30.86
CA ALA A 280 -48.81 1.15 -30.12
C ALA A 280 -49.28 2.58 -30.44
N LEU A 281 -48.36 3.54 -30.56
CA LEU A 281 -48.71 4.96 -30.81
C LEU A 281 -49.01 5.27 -32.28
N PHE A 282 -48.30 4.64 -33.22
CA PHE A 282 -48.28 5.10 -34.62
C PHE A 282 -48.83 4.11 -35.64
N MET A 283 -49.07 2.83 -35.28
CA MET A 283 -49.51 1.82 -36.24
C MET A 283 -50.88 2.13 -36.89
N ALA A 284 -51.75 2.85 -36.18
CA ALA A 284 -53.02 3.29 -36.72
C ALA A 284 -52.83 4.36 -37.82
N THR A 285 -51.83 5.22 -37.72
CA THR A 285 -51.52 6.29 -38.69
C THR A 285 -50.55 5.84 -39.75
N ILE A 286 -49.56 5.00 -39.38
CA ILE A 286 -48.50 4.52 -40.25
C ILE A 286 -48.43 2.99 -40.13
N PRO A 287 -49.26 2.26 -40.93
CA PRO A 287 -49.39 0.79 -40.84
C PRO A 287 -48.06 0.03 -41.04
N SER A 288 -47.11 0.61 -41.78
CA SER A 288 -45.79 0.03 -41.99
C SER A 288 -44.98 -0.18 -40.73
N LEU A 289 -45.25 0.62 -39.65
CA LEU A 289 -44.61 0.44 -38.36
C LEU A 289 -45.07 -0.82 -37.61
N GLY A 290 -46.09 -1.51 -38.11
CA GLY A 290 -46.50 -2.81 -37.60
C GLY A 290 -45.38 -3.87 -37.62
N VAL A 291 -44.37 -3.72 -38.49
CA VAL A 291 -43.19 -4.57 -38.55
C VAL A 291 -42.40 -4.51 -37.23
N LEU A 292 -42.48 -3.40 -36.49
CA LEU A 292 -41.82 -3.23 -35.21
C LEU A 292 -42.57 -3.90 -34.04
N ASN A 293 -43.82 -4.34 -34.26
CA ASN A 293 -44.63 -5.04 -33.24
C ASN A 293 -44.16 -6.51 -33.08
N ILE A 294 -42.88 -6.69 -32.77
CA ILE A 294 -42.26 -8.02 -32.59
C ILE A 294 -42.84 -8.70 -31.33
N MET A 295 -43.25 -7.95 -30.34
CA MET A 295 -43.86 -8.50 -29.13
C MET A 295 -45.27 -9.03 -29.35
N GLY A 296 -45.95 -8.63 -30.44
CA GLY A 296 -47.29 -9.09 -30.79
C GLY A 296 -48.34 -8.71 -29.74
N LEU A 297 -48.35 -7.46 -29.33
CA LEU A 297 -49.27 -6.94 -28.33
C LEU A 297 -50.64 -6.62 -28.97
N HIS A 298 -51.74 -6.88 -28.23
CA HIS A 298 -53.08 -6.91 -28.79
C HIS A 298 -53.71 -5.52 -29.01
N SER A 299 -53.38 -4.57 -28.10
CA SER A 299 -53.91 -3.19 -28.20
C SER A 299 -52.83 -2.17 -27.78
N PRO A 300 -52.96 -0.93 -28.28
CA PRO A 300 -52.06 0.17 -27.85
C PRO A 300 -52.09 0.44 -26.32
N GLU A 301 -53.28 0.41 -25.74
CA GLU A 301 -53.46 0.64 -24.30
C GLU A 301 -52.80 -0.45 -23.47
N SER A 302 -52.98 -1.72 -23.86
CA SER A 302 -52.31 -2.87 -23.22
C SER A 302 -50.80 -2.78 -23.34
N ALA A 303 -50.28 -2.39 -24.50
CA ALA A 303 -48.85 -2.25 -24.71
C ALA A 303 -48.21 -1.19 -23.80
N ILE A 304 -48.82 -0.02 -23.71
CA ILE A 304 -48.35 1.07 -22.87
C ILE A 304 -48.46 0.69 -21.40
N LEU A 305 -49.59 0.12 -20.97
CA LEU A 305 -49.81 -0.28 -19.58
C LEU A 305 -48.82 -1.35 -19.15
N SER A 306 -48.58 -2.38 -19.95
CA SER A 306 -47.63 -3.44 -19.67
C SER A 306 -46.21 -2.91 -19.60
N ALA A 307 -45.80 -1.94 -20.44
CA ALA A 307 -44.48 -1.33 -20.38
C ALA A 307 -44.29 -0.52 -19.10
N VAL A 308 -45.32 0.20 -18.63
CA VAL A 308 -45.32 0.95 -17.39
C VAL A 308 -45.22 0.02 -16.17
N ILE A 309 -46.03 -1.02 -16.14
CA ILE A 309 -46.01 -2.01 -15.05
C ILE A 309 -44.63 -2.71 -15.00
N PHE A 310 -44.11 -3.10 -16.17
CA PHE A 310 -42.79 -3.72 -16.28
C PHE A 310 -41.70 -2.80 -15.67
N ASN A 311 -41.72 -1.49 -15.94
CA ASN A 311 -40.82 -0.53 -15.34
C ASN A 311 -40.96 -0.47 -13.82
N ALA A 312 -42.20 -0.44 -13.32
CA ALA A 312 -42.46 -0.40 -11.87
C ALA A 312 -41.94 -1.65 -11.14
N VAL A 313 -41.84 -2.80 -11.86
CA VAL A 313 -41.29 -4.04 -11.30
C VAL A 313 -39.78 -4.12 -11.44
N ILE A 314 -39.22 -3.78 -12.62
CA ILE A 314 -37.80 -4.00 -12.91
C ILE A 314 -36.88 -3.03 -12.07
N ILE A 315 -37.33 -1.80 -11.83
CA ILE A 315 -36.55 -0.83 -11.07
C ILE A 315 -36.28 -1.31 -9.63
N PRO A 316 -37.29 -1.71 -8.83
CA PRO A 316 -37.05 -2.30 -7.51
C PRO A 316 -36.17 -3.56 -7.53
N LEU A 317 -36.27 -4.39 -8.57
CA LEU A 317 -35.43 -5.59 -8.71
C LEU A 317 -33.96 -5.26 -8.99
N LEU A 318 -33.69 -4.11 -9.59
CA LEU A 318 -32.30 -3.65 -9.82
C LEU A 318 -31.66 -3.01 -8.60
N ILE A 319 -32.44 -2.55 -7.61
CA ILE A 319 -31.91 -1.90 -6.40
C ILE A 319 -30.95 -2.81 -5.62
N PRO A 320 -31.26 -4.09 -5.34
CA PRO A 320 -30.32 -4.99 -4.66
C PRO A 320 -29.01 -5.19 -5.44
N LEU A 321 -29.08 -5.23 -6.77
CA LEU A 321 -27.91 -5.30 -7.62
C LEU A 321 -27.06 -4.02 -7.55
N ALA A 322 -27.70 -2.86 -7.50
CA ALA A 322 -27.03 -1.57 -7.34
C ALA A 322 -26.32 -1.46 -5.97
N LEU A 323 -26.98 -1.93 -4.92
CA LEU A 323 -26.45 -1.86 -3.54
C LEU A 323 -25.34 -2.89 -3.28
N LYS A 324 -25.54 -4.14 -3.71
CA LYS A 324 -24.57 -5.24 -3.55
C LYS A 324 -23.37 -5.12 -4.50
N GLY A 325 -23.58 -4.50 -5.65
CA GLY A 325 -22.60 -4.42 -6.73
C GLY A 325 -22.50 -5.71 -7.55
N VAL A 326 -21.93 -5.56 -8.73
CA VAL A 326 -21.60 -6.68 -9.61
C VAL A 326 -20.31 -7.34 -9.12
N ALA A 327 -20.27 -8.67 -9.07
CA ALA A 327 -19.07 -9.40 -8.63
C ALA A 327 -17.85 -9.04 -9.49
N TYR A 328 -16.85 -8.43 -8.85
CA TYR A 328 -15.59 -8.11 -9.49
C TYR A 328 -14.78 -9.39 -9.71
N LYS A 329 -14.25 -9.56 -10.92
CA LYS A 329 -13.23 -10.57 -11.23
C LYS A 329 -11.98 -9.86 -11.73
N PRO A 330 -10.78 -10.21 -11.25
CA PRO A 330 -9.51 -9.60 -11.67
C PRO A 330 -9.10 -10.09 -13.06
N ILE A 331 -9.92 -9.77 -14.06
CA ILE A 331 -9.65 -10.01 -15.48
C ILE A 331 -9.45 -8.66 -16.15
N GLY A 332 -8.67 -8.61 -17.24
CA GLY A 332 -8.38 -7.35 -17.93
C GLY A 332 -9.62 -6.55 -18.27
N ALA A 333 -9.53 -5.23 -18.32
CA ALA A 333 -10.64 -4.31 -18.52
C ALA A 333 -11.50 -4.64 -19.77
N SER A 334 -10.87 -5.01 -20.88
CA SER A 334 -11.54 -5.36 -22.14
C SER A 334 -12.39 -6.64 -22.02
N ALA A 335 -11.87 -7.67 -21.35
CA ALA A 335 -12.60 -8.93 -21.13
C ALA A 335 -13.80 -8.70 -20.21
N LEU A 336 -13.63 -7.86 -19.22
CA LEU A 336 -14.66 -7.49 -18.26
C LEU A 336 -15.79 -6.70 -18.93
N LEU A 337 -15.44 -5.70 -19.75
CA LEU A 337 -16.39 -4.90 -20.53
C LEU A 337 -17.19 -5.80 -21.46
N ARG A 338 -16.52 -6.65 -22.24
CA ARG A 338 -17.19 -7.60 -23.16
C ARG A 338 -18.16 -8.51 -22.43
N ARG A 339 -17.77 -9.05 -21.30
CA ARG A 339 -18.63 -9.91 -20.47
C ARG A 339 -19.87 -9.14 -19.98
N ASN A 340 -19.69 -7.93 -19.48
CA ASN A 340 -20.79 -7.13 -18.97
C ASN A 340 -21.75 -6.69 -20.08
N MET A 341 -21.24 -6.32 -21.24
CA MET A 341 -22.07 -6.01 -22.40
C MET A 341 -22.88 -7.23 -22.86
N LEU A 342 -22.29 -8.42 -22.88
CA LEU A 342 -23.02 -9.64 -23.23
C LEU A 342 -24.12 -9.98 -22.22
N ILE A 343 -23.80 -9.98 -20.92
CA ILE A 343 -24.78 -10.40 -19.90
C ILE A 343 -25.87 -9.35 -19.72
N TYR A 344 -25.48 -8.08 -19.50
CA TYR A 344 -26.43 -7.03 -19.14
C TYR A 344 -27.00 -6.28 -20.33
N GLY A 345 -26.28 -6.21 -21.46
CA GLY A 345 -26.79 -5.67 -22.71
C GLY A 345 -27.85 -6.60 -23.30
N LEU A 346 -27.52 -7.87 -23.51
CA LEU A 346 -28.50 -8.86 -24.00
C LEU A 346 -29.63 -9.09 -22.99
N GLY A 347 -29.31 -9.17 -21.68
CA GLY A 347 -30.31 -9.28 -20.63
C GLY A 347 -31.25 -8.09 -20.60
N GLY A 348 -30.75 -6.87 -20.79
CA GLY A 348 -31.53 -5.65 -20.90
C GLY A 348 -32.45 -5.60 -22.12
N ILE A 349 -32.06 -6.23 -23.21
CA ILE A 349 -32.94 -6.40 -24.40
C ILE A 349 -33.99 -7.48 -24.16
N ILE A 350 -33.59 -8.66 -23.68
CA ILE A 350 -34.49 -9.82 -23.54
C ILE A 350 -35.53 -9.61 -22.44
N ALA A 351 -35.14 -9.00 -21.32
CA ALA A 351 -36.03 -8.81 -20.17
C ALA A 351 -37.34 -8.09 -20.51
N PRO A 352 -37.36 -6.94 -21.26
CA PRO A 352 -38.60 -6.29 -21.67
C PRO A 352 -39.43 -7.12 -22.62
N PHE A 353 -38.81 -7.84 -23.58
CA PHE A 353 -39.56 -8.70 -24.53
C PHE A 353 -40.33 -9.80 -23.81
N ILE A 354 -39.73 -10.39 -22.77
CA ILE A 354 -40.40 -11.42 -21.96
C ILE A 354 -41.37 -10.75 -20.97
N GLY A 355 -40.92 -9.78 -20.22
CA GLY A 355 -41.66 -9.16 -19.11
C GLY A 355 -42.91 -8.41 -19.59
N ILE A 356 -42.82 -7.57 -20.62
CA ILE A 356 -43.96 -6.83 -21.18
C ILE A 356 -44.98 -7.79 -21.81
N LYS A 357 -44.52 -8.88 -22.41
CA LYS A 357 -45.41 -9.86 -23.00
C LYS A 357 -46.14 -10.74 -21.99
N LEU A 358 -45.55 -10.96 -20.80
CA LEU A 358 -46.15 -11.75 -19.72
C LEU A 358 -47.16 -10.94 -18.87
N ILE A 359 -47.03 -9.63 -18.84
CA ILE A 359 -47.94 -8.70 -18.18
C ILE A 359 -49.12 -8.38 -19.10
#